data_33a0fc02e6e1751e563177cb1055d44d
#
_entry.id   33a0fc02e6e1751e563177cb1055d44d
#
_cell.length_a   1.000
_cell.length_b   1.000
_cell.length_c   1.000
_cell.angle_alpha   90.00
_cell.angle_beta   90.00
_cell.angle_gamma   90.00
#
_symmetry.space_group_name_H-M   'P 1'
#
loop_
_entity.id
_entity.type
_entity.pdbx_description
1 polymer ?
#
loop_
_entity_poly.entity_id
_entity_poly.type
_entity_poly.pdbx_seq_one_letter_code
_entity_poly.pdbx_strand_id
1 'polypeptide(L)'
;MARKSRAAGTRMKKVRVAMVGAGSMANYVHYPSLTSLPDVEIAAICDLNQERLNQTADKYGVERRYSDYRQMIEQTAPEAVYAIGHPDQMYNIWIWCLQRGLNLYIEKPMGLTAHQARTLALLAEKHGCITQVSFQRRTCPMVVKLREECLKRGPMVHAVCQFYKCDIKPYYEARDRMTDDGIHAVDTIRWMCGGDVIHIHSLTKRVQVPDLNFFAALMEFDNGATGVMITSWSSGSRVFRVEMHAPGIRVDAEHESKGYLYADGDTKGVEYDTREIAGSNDIWVYGGFQAKHREFLDAVKTGTQPGSNFSDAVKTMQVAEEILAMSLLEGR
;
A
#
# COMPACT_ATOMS: atom_id res chain seq x y z
N MET A 1 14.37 -30.15 49.70
CA MET A 1 13.23 -29.35 49.17
C MET A 1 13.76 -28.33 48.19
N ALA A 2 13.66 -28.59 46.90
CA ALA A 2 14.17 -27.71 45.86
C ALA A 2 13.04 -26.75 45.41
N ARG A 3 13.19 -25.44 45.63
CA ARG A 3 12.30 -24.40 45.13
C ARG A 3 12.48 -24.29 43.61
N LYS A 4 11.47 -24.71 42.85
CA LYS A 4 11.35 -24.39 41.43
C LYS A 4 11.07 -22.88 41.29
N SER A 5 12.05 -22.10 40.84
CA SER A 5 11.81 -20.73 40.39
C SER A 5 11.00 -20.76 39.12
N ARG A 6 9.75 -20.29 39.15
CA ARG A 6 8.96 -19.96 37.95
C ARG A 6 9.62 -18.75 37.31
N ALA A 7 10.24 -18.94 36.17
CA ALA A 7 10.63 -17.83 35.30
C ALA A 7 9.36 -17.08 34.91
N ALA A 8 9.20 -15.86 35.40
CA ALA A 8 8.17 -14.96 34.92
C ALA A 8 8.54 -14.60 33.49
N GLY A 9 7.84 -15.19 32.49
CA GLY A 9 7.96 -14.80 31.09
C GLY A 9 7.61 -13.33 30.98
N THR A 10 8.55 -12.53 30.53
CA THR A 10 8.35 -11.11 30.25
C THR A 10 7.24 -11.00 29.20
N ARG A 11 6.04 -10.58 29.62
CA ARG A 11 4.90 -10.39 28.72
C ARG A 11 5.28 -9.33 27.71
N MET A 12 5.44 -9.70 26.45
CA MET A 12 5.81 -8.80 25.35
C MET A 12 4.78 -7.65 25.30
N LYS A 13 5.25 -6.39 25.38
CA LYS A 13 4.36 -5.22 25.31
C LYS A 13 3.74 -5.18 23.92
N LYS A 14 2.41 -5.28 23.84
CA LYS A 14 1.65 -5.18 22.60
C LYS A 14 1.46 -3.74 22.21
N VAL A 15 1.55 -3.44 20.90
CA VAL A 15 1.10 -2.17 20.35
C VAL A 15 -0.43 -2.19 20.29
N ARG A 16 -1.05 -1.21 20.94
CA ARG A 16 -2.51 -1.07 20.98
C ARG A 16 -2.98 -0.21 19.84
N VAL A 17 -3.79 -0.79 18.96
CA VAL A 17 -4.33 -0.12 17.78
C VAL A 17 -5.85 0.03 17.84
N ALA A 18 -6.37 1.12 17.31
CA ALA A 18 -7.80 1.32 17.09
C ALA A 18 -8.12 1.29 15.60
N MET A 19 -9.23 0.63 15.24
CA MET A 19 -9.66 0.45 13.86
C MET A 19 -10.88 1.30 13.56
N VAL A 20 -10.79 2.21 12.59
CA VAL A 20 -11.91 2.92 11.98
C VAL A 20 -12.19 2.31 10.62
N GLY A 21 -13.37 1.71 10.47
CA GLY A 21 -13.80 0.98 9.29
C GLY A 21 -13.77 -0.55 9.48
N ALA A 22 -14.92 -1.17 9.24
CA ALA A 22 -15.13 -2.62 9.23
C ALA A 22 -15.61 -3.10 7.85
N GLY A 23 -15.24 -2.39 6.78
CA GLY A 23 -15.61 -2.68 5.40
C GLY A 23 -14.91 -3.93 4.82
N SER A 24 -15.17 -4.18 3.53
CA SER A 24 -14.66 -5.39 2.84
C SER A 24 -13.13 -5.46 2.84
N MET A 25 -12.41 -4.38 2.49
CA MET A 25 -10.95 -4.37 2.49
C MET A 25 -10.36 -4.57 3.89
N ALA A 26 -10.95 -3.91 4.90
CA ALA A 26 -10.53 -4.10 6.29
C ALA A 26 -10.62 -5.57 6.70
N ASN A 27 -11.75 -6.23 6.42
CA ASN A 27 -11.99 -7.64 6.73
C ASN A 27 -11.23 -8.62 5.83
N TYR A 28 -10.90 -8.23 4.59
CA TYR A 28 -10.20 -9.10 3.64
C TYR A 28 -8.71 -9.23 3.98
N VAL A 29 -8.05 -8.12 4.36
CA VAL A 29 -6.59 -8.14 4.54
C VAL A 29 -6.09 -7.48 5.84
N HIS A 30 -6.71 -6.40 6.35
CA HIS A 30 -6.16 -5.66 7.49
C HIS A 30 -6.39 -6.36 8.82
N TYR A 31 -7.62 -6.74 9.14
CA TYR A 31 -7.92 -7.48 10.37
C TYR A 31 -7.18 -8.82 10.44
N PRO A 32 -7.18 -9.69 9.39
CA PRO A 32 -6.40 -10.93 9.41
C PRO A 32 -4.91 -10.69 9.63
N SER A 33 -4.33 -9.69 8.95
CA SER A 33 -2.91 -9.32 9.13
C SER A 33 -2.60 -8.94 10.57
N LEU A 34 -3.39 -8.01 11.14
CA LEU A 34 -3.14 -7.49 12.50
C LEU A 34 -3.34 -8.57 13.57
N THR A 35 -4.36 -9.40 13.44
CA THR A 35 -4.63 -10.47 14.41
C THR A 35 -3.62 -11.62 14.36
N SER A 36 -2.92 -11.78 13.23
CA SER A 36 -1.84 -12.76 13.09
C SER A 36 -0.53 -12.31 13.78
N LEU A 37 -0.41 -11.04 14.17
CA LEU A 37 0.78 -10.50 14.81
C LEU A 37 0.68 -10.59 16.33
N PRO A 38 1.54 -11.37 17.02
CA PRO A 38 1.39 -11.68 18.45
C PRO A 38 1.61 -10.48 19.39
N ASP A 39 2.29 -9.45 18.88
CA ASP A 39 2.61 -8.20 19.60
C ASP A 39 1.68 -7.04 19.25
N VAL A 40 0.48 -7.34 18.73
CA VAL A 40 -0.58 -6.37 18.41
C VAL A 40 -1.83 -6.67 19.26
N GLU A 41 -2.54 -5.61 19.64
CA GLU A 41 -3.86 -5.66 20.25
C GLU A 41 -4.79 -4.70 19.51
N ILE A 42 -5.85 -5.22 18.89
CA ILE A 42 -6.94 -4.39 18.39
C ILE A 42 -7.80 -4.00 19.60
N ALA A 43 -7.57 -2.80 20.13
CA ALA A 43 -8.19 -2.32 21.37
C ALA A 43 -9.66 -1.94 21.18
N ALA A 44 -10.05 -1.53 19.98
CA ALA A 44 -11.43 -1.15 19.65
C ALA A 44 -11.66 -1.08 18.14
N ILE A 45 -12.93 -1.19 17.74
CA ILE A 45 -13.40 -1.03 16.35
C ILE A 45 -14.49 0.05 16.31
N CYS A 46 -14.46 0.88 15.28
CA CYS A 46 -15.50 1.86 14.98
C CYS A 46 -16.01 1.69 13.54
N ASP A 47 -17.32 1.62 13.36
CA ASP A 47 -17.99 1.69 12.05
C ASP A 47 -19.39 2.28 12.23
N LEU A 48 -19.87 3.06 11.25
CA LEU A 48 -21.22 3.63 11.26
C LEU A 48 -22.29 2.56 11.03
N ASN A 49 -21.97 1.48 10.30
CA ASN A 49 -22.87 0.36 10.09
C ASN A 49 -22.79 -0.62 11.28
N GLN A 50 -23.80 -0.61 12.11
CA GLN A 50 -23.86 -1.40 13.36
C GLN A 50 -23.77 -2.92 13.12
N GLU A 51 -24.40 -3.42 12.07
CA GLU A 51 -24.36 -4.85 11.74
C GLU A 51 -22.95 -5.27 11.38
N ARG A 52 -22.29 -4.56 10.46
CA ARG A 52 -20.91 -4.79 10.02
C ARG A 52 -19.91 -4.66 11.17
N LEU A 53 -20.12 -3.66 12.04
CA LEU A 53 -19.35 -3.47 13.27
C LEU A 53 -19.42 -4.71 14.16
N ASN A 54 -20.63 -5.19 14.45
CA ASN A 54 -20.85 -6.34 15.32
C ASN A 54 -20.25 -7.62 14.73
N GLN A 55 -20.53 -7.91 13.45
CA GLN A 55 -19.98 -9.08 12.77
C GLN A 55 -18.46 -9.10 12.79
N THR A 56 -17.82 -7.95 12.53
CA THR A 56 -16.35 -7.85 12.54
C THR A 56 -15.80 -7.99 13.96
N ALA A 57 -16.40 -7.32 14.93
CA ALA A 57 -15.97 -7.38 16.31
C ALA A 57 -16.09 -8.80 16.89
N ASP A 58 -17.19 -9.50 16.62
CA ASP A 58 -17.38 -10.91 17.02
C ASP A 58 -16.35 -11.83 16.38
N LYS A 59 -16.13 -11.66 15.07
CA LYS A 59 -15.17 -12.47 14.30
C LYS A 59 -13.74 -12.39 14.85
N TYR A 60 -13.32 -11.21 15.31
CA TYR A 60 -11.96 -10.98 15.76
C TYR A 60 -11.82 -10.86 17.29
N GLY A 61 -12.91 -11.10 18.05
CA GLY A 61 -12.91 -11.10 19.50
C GLY A 61 -12.64 -9.72 20.11
N VAL A 62 -13.09 -8.65 19.47
CA VAL A 62 -12.92 -7.27 19.95
C VAL A 62 -14.18 -6.83 20.72
N GLU A 63 -14.05 -6.59 22.02
CA GLU A 63 -15.19 -6.24 22.87
C GLU A 63 -15.67 -4.80 22.68
N ARG A 64 -14.72 -3.86 22.53
CA ARG A 64 -15.03 -2.42 22.48
C ARG A 64 -15.45 -1.99 21.07
N ARG A 65 -16.72 -1.58 20.94
CA ARG A 65 -17.38 -1.23 19.69
C ARG A 65 -17.94 0.19 19.77
N TYR A 66 -17.71 0.97 18.72
CA TYR A 66 -18.10 2.37 18.67
C TYR A 66 -18.72 2.74 17.32
N SER A 67 -19.68 3.68 17.33
CA SER A 67 -20.15 4.36 16.13
C SER A 67 -19.53 5.75 15.94
N ASP A 68 -18.84 6.26 16.96
CA ASP A 68 -18.08 7.51 16.93
C ASP A 68 -16.58 7.23 17.18
N TYR A 69 -15.76 7.49 16.17
CA TYR A 69 -14.32 7.29 16.25
C TYR A 69 -13.63 8.22 17.26
N ARG A 70 -14.18 9.41 17.53
CA ARG A 70 -13.62 10.35 18.53
C ARG A 70 -13.75 9.77 19.91
N GLN A 71 -14.97 9.33 20.26
CA GLN A 71 -15.23 8.67 21.52
C GLN A 71 -14.35 7.40 21.68
N MET A 72 -14.24 6.61 20.63
CA MET A 72 -13.38 5.42 20.64
C MET A 72 -11.93 5.78 20.99
N ILE A 73 -11.34 6.76 20.31
CA ILE A 73 -9.94 7.15 20.48
C ILE A 73 -9.72 7.75 21.87
N GLU A 74 -10.61 8.62 22.36
CA GLU A 74 -10.51 9.23 23.67
C GLU A 74 -10.61 8.20 24.81
N GLN A 75 -11.48 7.19 24.68
CA GLN A 75 -11.66 6.17 25.71
C GLN A 75 -10.62 5.05 25.68
N THR A 76 -9.99 4.81 24.53
CA THR A 76 -9.03 3.70 24.39
C THR A 76 -7.58 4.14 24.37
N ALA A 77 -7.30 5.41 24.07
CA ALA A 77 -5.95 5.99 23.96
C ALA A 77 -4.99 5.04 23.22
N PRO A 78 -5.23 4.74 21.91
CA PRO A 78 -4.42 3.81 21.15
C PRO A 78 -3.05 4.41 20.82
N GLU A 79 -2.03 3.56 20.63
CA GLU A 79 -0.69 3.97 20.17
C GLU A 79 -0.70 4.28 18.65
N ALA A 80 -1.66 3.69 17.89
CA ALA A 80 -1.87 3.99 16.48
C ALA A 80 -3.32 3.79 16.06
N VAL A 81 -3.74 4.51 15.02
CA VAL A 81 -5.08 4.42 14.43
C VAL A 81 -4.95 3.90 12.99
N TYR A 82 -5.76 2.91 12.66
CA TYR A 82 -5.99 2.44 11.30
C TYR A 82 -7.32 3.00 10.82
N ALA A 83 -7.30 3.92 9.87
CA ALA A 83 -8.52 4.53 9.32
C ALA A 83 -8.71 4.07 7.86
N ILE A 84 -9.47 2.98 7.71
CA ILE A 84 -9.61 2.18 6.50
C ILE A 84 -10.96 2.43 5.85
N GLY A 85 -10.97 3.08 4.70
CA GLY A 85 -12.17 3.37 3.93
C GLY A 85 -11.88 4.28 2.75
N HIS A 86 -12.92 4.65 2.01
CA HIS A 86 -12.80 5.54 0.86
C HIS A 86 -12.32 6.94 1.29
N PRO A 87 -11.45 7.59 0.53
CA PRO A 87 -10.87 8.89 0.90
C PRO A 87 -11.89 10.02 1.05
N ASP A 88 -12.98 10.00 0.28
CA ASP A 88 -14.08 10.97 0.42
C ASP A 88 -14.75 10.93 1.80
N GLN A 89 -14.85 9.74 2.40
CA GLN A 89 -15.42 9.52 3.74
C GLN A 89 -14.37 9.70 4.84
N MET A 90 -13.13 9.31 4.58
CA MET A 90 -12.06 9.22 5.58
C MET A 90 -11.23 10.48 5.72
N TYR A 91 -11.19 11.36 4.73
CA TYR A 91 -10.29 12.51 4.71
C TYR A 91 -10.39 13.39 5.96
N ASN A 92 -11.60 13.73 6.40
CA ASN A 92 -11.81 14.52 7.60
C ASN A 92 -11.43 13.77 8.89
N ILE A 93 -11.55 12.46 8.90
CA ILE A 93 -11.11 11.60 10.01
C ILE A 93 -9.58 11.61 10.09
N TRP A 94 -8.89 11.48 8.96
CA TRP A 94 -7.44 11.54 8.87
C TRP A 94 -6.90 12.89 9.38
N ILE A 95 -7.49 14.00 8.92
CA ILE A 95 -7.14 15.35 9.43
C ILE A 95 -7.30 15.43 10.94
N TRP A 96 -8.45 14.97 11.46
CA TRP A 96 -8.74 15.00 12.88
C TRP A 96 -7.73 14.20 13.72
N CYS A 97 -7.34 13.01 13.23
CA CYS A 97 -6.31 12.18 13.87
C CYS A 97 -4.94 12.88 13.88
N LEU A 98 -4.52 13.40 12.73
CA LEU A 98 -3.22 14.07 12.59
C LEU A 98 -3.12 15.31 13.47
N GLN A 99 -4.17 16.14 13.56
CA GLN A 99 -4.22 17.32 14.42
C GLN A 99 -4.07 16.99 15.91
N ARG A 100 -4.23 15.73 16.30
CA ARG A 100 -4.07 15.23 17.67
C ARG A 100 -2.78 14.47 17.91
N GLY A 101 -1.89 14.47 16.92
CA GLY A 101 -0.60 13.79 17.04
C GLY A 101 -0.70 12.26 17.02
N LEU A 102 -1.76 11.69 16.44
CA LEU A 102 -1.97 10.25 16.39
C LEU A 102 -1.18 9.63 15.24
N ASN A 103 -0.50 8.52 15.50
CA ASN A 103 0.10 7.71 14.46
C ASN A 103 -0.99 7.09 13.60
N LEU A 104 -0.86 7.17 12.26
CA LEU A 104 -1.98 6.92 11.36
C LEU A 104 -1.59 6.02 10.16
N TYR A 105 -2.28 4.90 10.04
CA TYR A 105 -2.26 4.04 8.86
C TYR A 105 -3.54 4.24 8.05
N ILE A 106 -3.41 4.44 6.74
CA ILE A 106 -4.55 4.62 5.84
C ILE A 106 -4.47 3.73 4.60
N GLU A 107 -5.63 3.50 3.96
CA GLU A 107 -5.72 2.94 2.63
C GLU A 107 -5.37 3.97 1.55
N LYS A 108 -4.97 3.45 0.39
CA LYS A 108 -4.79 4.26 -0.81
C LYS A 108 -6.17 4.63 -1.43
N PRO A 109 -6.27 5.71 -2.19
CA PRO A 109 -5.31 6.79 -2.35
C PRO A 109 -5.29 7.74 -1.14
N MET A 110 -4.18 8.46 -0.97
CA MET A 110 -4.03 9.44 0.09
C MET A 110 -4.77 10.75 -0.24
N GLY A 111 -6.11 10.69 -0.22
CA GLY A 111 -7.00 11.77 -0.67
C GLY A 111 -7.39 11.65 -2.15
N LEU A 112 -8.21 12.58 -2.61
CA LEU A 112 -8.71 12.63 -4.00
C LEU A 112 -7.81 13.48 -4.92
N THR A 113 -6.91 14.27 -4.36
CA THR A 113 -5.98 15.14 -5.09
C THR A 113 -4.60 15.18 -4.44
N ALA A 114 -3.56 15.51 -5.20
CA ALA A 114 -2.23 15.77 -4.66
C ALA A 114 -2.23 16.93 -3.66
N HIS A 115 -3.14 17.91 -3.80
CA HIS A 115 -3.31 18.97 -2.81
C HIS A 115 -3.79 18.43 -1.46
N GLN A 116 -4.79 17.55 -1.45
CA GLN A 116 -5.24 16.89 -0.23
C GLN A 116 -4.11 16.04 0.40
N ALA A 117 -3.36 15.32 -0.42
CA ALA A 117 -2.22 14.54 0.03
C ALA A 117 -1.14 15.42 0.70
N ARG A 118 -0.78 16.55 0.08
CA ARG A 118 0.15 17.52 0.68
C ARG A 118 -0.35 18.05 2.03
N THR A 119 -1.64 18.34 2.14
CA THR A 119 -2.26 18.80 3.40
C THR A 119 -2.08 17.77 4.51
N LEU A 120 -2.33 16.49 4.21
CA LEU A 120 -2.14 15.41 5.18
C LEU A 120 -0.67 15.25 5.59
N ALA A 121 0.26 15.32 4.63
CA ALA A 121 1.69 15.22 4.90
C ALA A 121 2.19 16.37 5.79
N LEU A 122 1.79 17.61 5.48
CA LEU A 122 2.13 18.79 6.29
C LEU A 122 1.57 18.71 7.71
N LEU A 123 0.35 18.21 7.89
CA LEU A 123 -0.23 17.99 9.21
C LEU A 123 0.51 16.89 9.98
N ALA A 124 0.87 15.81 9.32
CA ALA A 124 1.63 14.71 9.92
C ALA A 124 3.02 15.20 10.40
N GLU A 125 3.73 15.96 9.57
CA GLU A 125 5.01 16.57 9.91
C GLU A 125 4.88 17.55 11.08
N LYS A 126 3.92 18.48 11.00
CA LYS A 126 3.67 19.50 12.03
C LYS A 126 3.40 18.91 13.40
N HIS A 127 2.70 17.78 13.46
CA HIS A 127 2.30 17.13 14.71
C HIS A 127 3.16 15.93 15.09
N GLY A 128 4.24 15.64 14.34
CA GLY A 128 5.17 14.55 14.61
C GLY A 128 4.55 13.15 14.50
N CYS A 129 3.52 12.98 13.65
CA CYS A 129 2.83 11.71 13.49
C CYS A 129 3.66 10.72 12.65
N ILE A 130 3.72 9.48 13.08
CA ILE A 130 4.22 8.38 12.24
C ILE A 130 3.06 7.96 11.35
N THR A 131 3.30 7.91 10.04
CA THR A 131 2.22 7.71 9.07
C THR A 131 2.59 6.67 8.03
N GLN A 132 1.58 5.95 7.51
CA GLN A 132 1.77 5.02 6.39
C GLN A 132 0.54 4.94 5.50
N VAL A 133 0.77 4.91 4.18
CA VAL A 133 -0.22 4.54 3.17
C VAL A 133 -0.04 3.08 2.79
N SER A 134 -1.15 2.37 2.60
CA SER A 134 -1.21 0.94 2.27
C SER A 134 -0.76 0.65 0.83
N PHE A 135 0.50 0.97 0.51
CA PHE A 135 1.15 0.56 -0.74
C PHE A 135 1.85 -0.79 -0.56
N GLN A 136 1.06 -1.83 -0.37
CA GLN A 136 1.50 -3.17 0.00
C GLN A 136 2.38 -3.88 -1.05
N ARG A 137 2.38 -3.42 -2.31
CA ARG A 137 3.23 -3.99 -3.36
C ARG A 137 4.72 -3.87 -3.01
N ARG A 138 5.09 -2.80 -2.30
CA ARG A 138 6.46 -2.56 -1.82
C ARG A 138 6.92 -3.58 -0.77
N THR A 139 6.01 -4.31 -0.17
CA THR A 139 6.29 -5.32 0.88
C THR A 139 5.82 -6.72 0.47
N CYS A 140 5.41 -6.91 -0.79
CA CYS A 140 5.11 -8.22 -1.36
C CYS A 140 6.40 -9.07 -1.38
N PRO A 141 6.46 -10.22 -0.67
CA PRO A 141 7.70 -10.97 -0.48
C PRO A 141 8.41 -11.34 -1.79
N MET A 142 7.67 -11.74 -2.83
CA MET A 142 8.21 -12.05 -4.14
C MET A 142 8.88 -10.83 -4.78
N VAL A 143 8.19 -9.68 -4.79
CA VAL A 143 8.72 -8.46 -5.44
C VAL A 143 9.92 -7.92 -4.68
N VAL A 144 9.88 -7.96 -3.34
CA VAL A 144 11.01 -7.57 -2.48
C VAL A 144 12.23 -8.43 -2.77
N LYS A 145 12.09 -9.77 -2.75
CA LYS A 145 13.17 -10.71 -3.05
C LYS A 145 13.80 -10.43 -4.42
N LEU A 146 13.00 -10.30 -5.45
CA LEU A 146 13.52 -10.11 -6.80
C LEU A 146 14.19 -8.74 -6.98
N ARG A 147 13.64 -7.69 -6.35
CA ARG A 147 14.28 -6.36 -6.32
C ARG A 147 15.63 -6.40 -5.61
N GLU A 148 15.75 -7.11 -4.50
CA GLU A 148 17.02 -7.28 -3.78
C GLU A 148 18.06 -7.99 -4.63
N GLU A 149 17.69 -9.01 -5.42
CA GLU A 149 18.61 -9.69 -6.35
C GLU A 149 19.14 -8.71 -7.42
N CYS A 150 18.27 -7.85 -7.98
CA CYS A 150 18.71 -6.79 -8.89
C CYS A 150 19.71 -5.83 -8.22
N LEU A 151 19.38 -5.34 -7.03
CA LEU A 151 20.23 -4.36 -6.32
C LEU A 151 21.59 -4.90 -5.88
N LYS A 152 21.75 -6.22 -5.74
CA LYS A 152 23.09 -6.85 -5.54
C LYS A 152 24.01 -6.70 -6.76
N ARG A 153 23.45 -6.51 -7.96
CA ARG A 153 24.19 -6.35 -9.21
C ARG A 153 24.54 -4.89 -9.52
N GLY A 154 23.82 -3.95 -8.93
CA GLY A 154 24.03 -2.53 -9.14
C GLY A 154 22.74 -1.71 -9.07
N PRO A 155 22.79 -0.43 -9.49
CA PRO A 155 21.59 0.41 -9.50
C PRO A 155 20.55 -0.11 -10.50
N MET A 156 19.27 0.18 -10.24
CA MET A 156 18.20 -0.13 -11.18
C MET A 156 18.41 0.65 -12.48
N VAL A 157 18.36 -0.05 -13.62
CA VAL A 157 18.48 0.56 -14.94
C VAL A 157 17.11 0.97 -15.46
N HIS A 158 16.16 0.01 -15.44
CA HIS A 158 14.76 0.29 -15.75
C HIS A 158 13.82 -0.70 -15.06
N ALA A 159 12.56 -0.28 -14.94
CA ALA A 159 11.50 -1.13 -14.43
C ALA A 159 10.22 -0.98 -15.26
N VAL A 160 9.45 -2.05 -15.37
CA VAL A 160 8.15 -2.08 -16.04
C VAL A 160 7.08 -2.52 -15.06
N CYS A 161 5.92 -1.86 -15.07
CA CYS A 161 4.75 -2.29 -14.33
C CYS A 161 3.52 -2.34 -15.24
N GLN A 162 2.87 -3.49 -15.27
CA GLN A 162 1.65 -3.73 -16.01
C GLN A 162 0.52 -4.05 -15.03
N PHE A 163 -0.57 -3.29 -15.12
CA PHE A 163 -1.75 -3.54 -14.29
C PHE A 163 -3.00 -3.57 -15.16
N TYR A 164 -3.56 -4.74 -15.34
CA TYR A 164 -4.72 -4.97 -16.19
C TYR A 164 -5.90 -5.49 -15.40
N LYS A 165 -7.11 -5.12 -15.83
CA LYS A 165 -8.39 -5.64 -15.35
C LYS A 165 -9.38 -5.79 -16.52
N CYS A 166 -10.36 -6.63 -16.36
CA CYS A 166 -11.55 -6.70 -17.21
C CYS A 166 -12.71 -6.00 -16.50
N ASP A 167 -12.87 -4.71 -16.77
CA ASP A 167 -13.94 -3.88 -16.20
C ASP A 167 -14.35 -2.80 -17.19
N ILE A 168 -15.14 -3.19 -18.19
CA ILE A 168 -15.62 -2.35 -19.29
C ILE A 168 -17.01 -1.78 -18.90
N LYS A 169 -17.09 -1.15 -17.74
CA LYS A 169 -18.28 -0.43 -17.28
C LYS A 169 -17.90 1.01 -16.96
N PRO A 170 -18.81 1.99 -17.15
CA PRO A 170 -18.56 3.35 -16.69
C PRO A 170 -18.18 3.38 -15.21
N TYR A 171 -17.19 4.20 -14.89
CA TYR A 171 -16.67 4.37 -13.53
C TYR A 171 -17.27 5.63 -12.91
N TYR A 172 -18.00 5.49 -11.83
CA TYR A 172 -18.75 6.59 -11.18
C TYR A 172 -18.29 6.86 -9.75
N GLU A 173 -17.10 6.37 -9.38
CA GLU A 173 -16.53 6.65 -8.07
C GLU A 173 -16.10 8.12 -7.94
N ALA A 174 -15.72 8.53 -6.74
CA ALA A 174 -15.38 9.91 -6.43
C ALA A 174 -14.16 10.45 -7.20
N ARG A 175 -13.37 9.58 -7.83
CA ARG A 175 -12.18 9.93 -8.60
C ARG A 175 -12.03 9.04 -9.83
N ASP A 176 -11.03 9.35 -10.67
CA ASP A 176 -10.63 8.57 -11.84
C ASP A 176 -9.95 7.25 -11.48
N ARG A 177 -9.92 6.31 -12.45
CA ARG A 177 -9.30 4.98 -12.28
C ARG A 177 -7.79 5.03 -12.00
N MET A 178 -7.08 6.05 -12.50
CA MET A 178 -5.65 6.22 -12.22
C MET A 178 -5.43 6.46 -10.74
N THR A 179 -6.12 7.44 -10.16
CA THR A 179 -5.96 7.83 -8.76
C THR A 179 -6.49 6.75 -7.82
N ASP A 180 -7.61 6.10 -8.15
CA ASP A 180 -8.17 5.08 -7.27
C ASP A 180 -7.35 3.79 -7.28
N ASP A 181 -6.97 3.27 -8.44
CA ASP A 181 -6.43 1.93 -8.56
C ASP A 181 -5.09 1.88 -9.32
N GLY A 182 -4.96 2.62 -10.42
CA GLY A 182 -3.72 2.76 -11.19
C GLY A 182 -2.54 3.29 -10.38
N ILE A 183 -2.84 4.00 -9.30
CA ILE A 183 -1.85 4.52 -8.35
C ILE A 183 -0.95 3.42 -7.75
N HIS A 184 -1.42 2.17 -7.68
CA HIS A 184 -0.57 1.04 -7.30
C HIS A 184 0.59 0.83 -8.27
N ALA A 185 0.37 0.99 -9.58
CA ALA A 185 1.42 0.85 -10.57
C ALA A 185 2.41 2.02 -10.51
N VAL A 186 1.90 3.25 -10.34
CA VAL A 186 2.72 4.45 -10.15
C VAL A 186 3.63 4.30 -8.93
N ASP A 187 3.05 3.91 -7.80
CA ASP A 187 3.80 3.71 -6.57
C ASP A 187 4.85 2.61 -6.68
N THR A 188 4.48 1.50 -7.31
CA THR A 188 5.38 0.35 -7.48
C THR A 188 6.58 0.71 -8.36
N ILE A 189 6.37 1.43 -9.48
CA ILE A 189 7.48 1.89 -10.34
C ILE A 189 8.40 2.85 -9.61
N ARG A 190 7.87 3.84 -8.90
CA ARG A 190 8.69 4.75 -8.11
C ARG A 190 9.57 3.98 -7.10
N TRP A 191 8.99 3.03 -6.40
CA TRP A 191 9.72 2.21 -5.45
C TRP A 191 10.76 1.29 -6.12
N MET A 192 10.44 0.68 -7.27
CA MET A 192 11.38 -0.17 -8.00
C MET A 192 12.58 0.62 -8.49
N CYS A 193 12.36 1.77 -9.12
CA CYS A 193 13.41 2.63 -9.66
C CYS A 193 14.21 3.35 -8.56
N GLY A 194 13.58 3.73 -7.44
CA GLY A 194 14.26 4.23 -6.24
C GLY A 194 14.74 5.68 -6.30
N GLY A 195 14.28 6.46 -7.28
CA GLY A 195 14.55 7.90 -7.43
C GLY A 195 13.28 8.73 -7.46
N ASP A 196 13.42 10.04 -7.64
CA ASP A 196 12.31 10.94 -7.93
C ASP A 196 12.10 11.06 -9.43
N VAL A 197 10.85 11.09 -9.88
CA VAL A 197 10.50 11.25 -11.29
C VAL A 197 10.78 12.71 -11.70
N ILE A 198 11.55 12.89 -12.79
CA ILE A 198 11.93 14.21 -13.34
C ILE A 198 11.28 14.51 -14.68
N HIS A 199 10.94 13.50 -15.46
CA HIS A 199 10.23 13.65 -16.73
C HIS A 199 9.19 12.54 -16.91
N ILE A 200 8.03 12.89 -17.50
CA ILE A 200 6.94 11.97 -17.81
C ILE A 200 6.46 12.22 -19.24
N HIS A 201 6.33 11.13 -20.00
CA HIS A 201 5.55 11.11 -21.24
C HIS A 201 4.40 10.16 -21.05
N SER A 202 3.14 10.59 -21.29
CA SER A 202 1.98 9.76 -21.05
C SER A 202 0.99 9.73 -22.21
N LEU A 203 0.27 8.62 -22.31
CA LEU A 203 -0.85 8.43 -23.24
C LEU A 203 -2.04 7.90 -22.44
N THR A 204 -3.18 8.54 -22.57
CA THR A 204 -4.43 8.09 -21.96
C THR A 204 -5.52 7.84 -23.00
N LYS A 205 -6.41 6.89 -22.78
CA LYS A 205 -7.52 6.57 -23.68
C LYS A 205 -8.80 6.24 -22.92
N ARG A 206 -9.92 6.46 -23.62
CA ARG A 206 -11.25 5.95 -23.29
C ARG A 206 -11.55 4.78 -24.23
N VAL A 207 -11.62 3.56 -23.69
CA VAL A 207 -11.86 2.35 -24.47
C VAL A 207 -13.23 1.80 -24.13
N GLN A 208 -14.22 2.06 -24.99
CA GLN A 208 -15.63 1.61 -24.84
C GLN A 208 -16.38 2.15 -23.61
N VAL A 209 -15.82 3.10 -22.88
CA VAL A 209 -16.44 3.74 -21.72
C VAL A 209 -16.18 5.26 -21.76
N PRO A 210 -17.02 6.09 -21.11
CA PRO A 210 -16.86 7.55 -21.11
C PRO A 210 -15.68 8.07 -20.29
N ASP A 211 -15.19 7.28 -19.35
CA ASP A 211 -14.06 7.60 -18.46
C ASP A 211 -12.72 7.10 -19.03
N LEU A 212 -11.62 7.71 -18.58
CA LEU A 212 -10.28 7.25 -18.89
C LEU A 212 -10.03 5.88 -18.23
N ASN A 213 -9.73 4.86 -19.04
CA ASN A 213 -9.54 3.49 -18.58
C ASN A 213 -8.32 2.76 -19.17
N PHE A 214 -7.49 3.51 -19.90
CA PHE A 214 -6.17 3.08 -20.34
C PHE A 214 -5.16 4.20 -20.09
N PHE A 215 -4.00 3.84 -19.52
CA PHE A 215 -2.91 4.75 -19.24
C PHE A 215 -1.58 4.06 -19.54
N ALA A 216 -0.73 4.75 -20.30
CA ALA A 216 0.66 4.36 -20.50
C ALA A 216 1.55 5.56 -20.16
N ALA A 217 2.68 5.31 -19.49
CA ALA A 217 3.63 6.34 -19.15
C ALA A 217 5.06 5.83 -19.25
N LEU A 218 5.95 6.68 -19.78
CA LEU A 218 7.39 6.57 -19.71
C LEU A 218 7.89 7.63 -18.74
N MET A 219 8.70 7.22 -17.76
CA MET A 219 9.19 8.07 -16.68
C MET A 219 10.72 8.02 -16.62
N GLU A 220 11.35 9.19 -16.48
CA GLU A 220 12.77 9.31 -16.19
C GLU A 220 12.95 9.69 -14.72
N PHE A 221 13.96 9.11 -14.08
CA PHE A 221 14.27 9.32 -12.67
C PHE A 221 15.59 10.06 -12.50
N ASP A 222 15.71 10.86 -11.43
CA ASP A 222 16.90 11.66 -11.11
C ASP A 222 18.17 10.84 -10.87
N ASN A 223 18.05 9.55 -10.57
CA ASN A 223 19.12 8.58 -10.43
C ASN A 223 19.51 7.88 -11.75
N GLY A 224 18.92 8.28 -12.88
CA GLY A 224 19.17 7.72 -14.22
C GLY A 224 18.37 6.47 -14.56
N ALA A 225 17.51 5.97 -13.66
CA ALA A 225 16.62 4.85 -13.98
C ALA A 225 15.48 5.31 -14.91
N THR A 226 14.85 4.35 -15.61
CA THR A 226 13.68 4.57 -16.46
C THR A 226 12.53 3.67 -16.00
N GLY A 227 11.31 4.21 -15.92
CA GLY A 227 10.10 3.46 -15.60
C GLY A 227 9.12 3.41 -16.77
N VAL A 228 8.54 2.25 -17.04
CA VAL A 228 7.47 2.07 -18.03
C VAL A 228 6.23 1.52 -17.34
N MET A 229 5.11 2.23 -17.47
CA MET A 229 3.84 1.81 -16.89
C MET A 229 2.79 1.61 -17.98
N ILE A 230 2.04 0.53 -17.90
CA ILE A 230 0.82 0.34 -18.68
C ILE A 230 -0.28 -0.17 -17.75
N THR A 231 -1.40 0.56 -17.68
CA THR A 231 -2.59 0.13 -16.95
C THR A 231 -3.81 0.16 -17.84
N SER A 232 -4.67 -0.85 -17.75
CA SER A 232 -5.87 -0.95 -18.59
C SER A 232 -7.00 -1.71 -17.89
N TRP A 233 -8.19 -1.14 -17.92
CA TRP A 233 -9.42 -1.80 -17.47
C TRP A 233 -10.22 -2.43 -18.61
N SER A 234 -9.71 -2.35 -19.85
CA SER A 234 -10.30 -3.00 -21.04
C SER A 234 -9.59 -4.30 -21.45
N SER A 235 -8.83 -4.90 -20.54
CA SER A 235 -8.12 -6.16 -20.78
C SER A 235 -9.00 -7.38 -20.51
N GLY A 236 -8.55 -8.57 -20.96
CA GLY A 236 -9.28 -9.82 -20.80
C GLY A 236 -9.25 -10.43 -19.41
N SER A 237 -8.28 -10.05 -18.55
CA SER A 237 -8.13 -10.59 -17.20
C SER A 237 -7.40 -9.63 -16.28
N ARG A 238 -7.42 -9.94 -14.97
CA ARG A 238 -6.62 -9.22 -13.99
C ARG A 238 -5.18 -9.72 -14.01
N VAL A 239 -4.23 -8.80 -14.19
CA VAL A 239 -2.78 -9.04 -14.11
C VAL A 239 -2.14 -7.87 -13.37
N PHE A 240 -1.25 -8.16 -12.42
CA PHE A 240 -0.31 -7.19 -11.91
C PHE A 240 1.09 -7.77 -12.03
N ARG A 241 1.81 -7.32 -13.05
CA ARG A 241 3.14 -7.81 -13.41
C ARG A 241 4.16 -6.70 -13.26
N VAL A 242 5.32 -7.05 -12.71
CA VAL A 242 6.49 -6.19 -12.61
C VAL A 242 7.67 -6.83 -13.30
N GLU A 243 8.54 -5.98 -13.88
CA GLU A 243 9.82 -6.38 -14.46
C GLU A 243 10.88 -5.38 -14.00
N MET A 244 12.07 -5.85 -13.63
CA MET A 244 13.18 -5.02 -13.17
C MET A 244 14.49 -5.45 -13.80
N HIS A 245 15.31 -4.48 -14.17
CA HIS A 245 16.61 -4.68 -14.77
C HIS A 245 17.70 -3.92 -14.04
N ALA A 246 18.79 -4.61 -13.73
CA ALA A 246 20.05 -4.07 -13.27
C ALA A 246 21.21 -4.68 -14.11
N PRO A 247 22.46 -4.25 -13.97
CA PRO A 247 23.55 -4.78 -14.79
C PRO A 247 23.67 -6.31 -14.75
N GLY A 248 23.46 -6.96 -15.90
CA GLY A 248 23.57 -8.42 -16.05
C GLY A 248 22.46 -9.26 -15.40
N ILE A 249 21.37 -8.65 -15.00
CA ILE A 249 20.21 -9.34 -14.41
C ILE A 249 18.88 -8.73 -14.88
N ARG A 250 17.93 -9.61 -15.15
CA ARG A 250 16.50 -9.27 -15.32
C ARG A 250 15.66 -10.15 -14.41
N VAL A 251 14.65 -9.57 -13.82
CA VAL A 251 13.61 -10.30 -13.08
C VAL A 251 12.24 -9.89 -13.56
N ASP A 252 11.28 -10.82 -13.53
CA ASP A 252 9.87 -10.52 -13.75
C ASP A 252 8.99 -11.33 -12.80
N ALA A 253 7.83 -10.78 -12.40
CA ALA A 253 6.89 -11.47 -11.53
C ALA A 253 5.45 -11.03 -11.77
N GLU A 254 4.55 -11.99 -11.80
CA GLU A 254 3.15 -11.81 -11.44
C GLU A 254 3.03 -12.06 -9.94
N HIS A 255 2.94 -11.00 -9.17
CA HIS A 255 3.12 -11.03 -7.72
C HIS A 255 2.16 -11.99 -6.95
N GLU A 256 1.07 -12.43 -7.57
CA GLU A 256 0.11 -13.38 -6.99
C GLU A 256 0.38 -14.84 -7.45
N SER A 257 1.35 -15.10 -8.34
CA SER A 257 1.61 -16.43 -8.88
C SER A 257 3.09 -16.80 -8.88
N LYS A 258 3.85 -16.35 -9.88
CA LYS A 258 5.25 -16.75 -10.10
C LYS A 258 6.14 -15.57 -10.40
N GLY A 259 7.43 -15.76 -10.15
CA GLY A 259 8.50 -14.85 -10.55
C GLY A 259 9.66 -15.60 -11.18
N TYR A 260 10.45 -14.89 -11.99
CA TYR A 260 11.59 -15.43 -12.73
C TYR A 260 12.79 -14.51 -12.56
N LEU A 261 13.97 -15.12 -12.49
CA LEU A 261 15.24 -14.41 -12.48
C LEU A 261 16.14 -14.97 -13.59
N TYR A 262 16.68 -14.08 -14.41
CA TYR A 262 17.61 -14.36 -15.49
C TYR A 262 18.88 -13.53 -15.30
N ALA A 263 20.05 -14.14 -15.32
CA ALA A 263 21.32 -13.44 -15.11
C ALA A 263 22.40 -13.95 -16.07
N ASP A 264 23.34 -13.09 -16.42
CA ASP A 264 24.58 -13.44 -17.14
C ASP A 264 24.34 -14.16 -18.49
N GLY A 265 23.23 -13.84 -19.17
CA GLY A 265 22.86 -14.44 -20.46
C GLY A 265 22.17 -15.80 -20.36
N ASP A 266 21.87 -16.29 -19.15
CA ASP A 266 21.08 -17.51 -18.99
C ASP A 266 19.65 -17.31 -19.51
N THR A 267 19.21 -18.22 -20.37
CA THR A 267 17.89 -18.19 -21.01
C THR A 267 16.84 -19.06 -20.30
N LYS A 268 17.26 -19.95 -19.40
CA LYS A 268 16.36 -20.82 -18.66
C LYS A 268 15.76 -20.11 -17.46
N GLY A 269 16.58 -19.31 -16.79
CA GLY A 269 16.19 -18.59 -15.59
C GLY A 269 15.90 -19.48 -14.38
N VAL A 270 15.65 -18.83 -13.23
CA VAL A 270 15.20 -19.50 -12.00
C VAL A 270 13.77 -19.09 -11.75
N GLU A 271 12.86 -20.08 -11.64
CA GLU A 271 11.46 -19.87 -11.30
C GLU A 271 11.26 -19.85 -9.79
N TYR A 272 10.40 -18.97 -9.31
CA TYR A 272 9.96 -18.86 -7.92
C TYR A 272 8.44 -18.91 -7.85
N ASP A 273 7.90 -19.62 -6.87
CA ASP A 273 6.47 -19.56 -6.52
C ASP A 273 6.23 -18.51 -5.42
N THR A 274 5.20 -17.69 -5.57
CA THR A 274 4.89 -16.60 -4.65
C THR A 274 4.55 -17.11 -3.25
N ARG A 275 3.85 -18.23 -3.14
CA ARG A 275 3.42 -18.78 -1.85
C ARG A 275 4.57 -19.45 -1.11
N GLU A 276 5.46 -20.10 -1.86
CA GLU A 276 6.69 -20.68 -1.31
C GLU A 276 7.61 -19.57 -0.75
N ILE A 277 7.82 -18.48 -1.50
CA ILE A 277 8.59 -17.33 -1.03
C ILE A 277 7.97 -16.69 0.22
N ALA A 278 6.65 -16.57 0.24
CA ALA A 278 5.93 -15.99 1.38
C ALA A 278 5.79 -16.95 2.58
N GLY A 279 5.99 -18.26 2.37
CA GLY A 279 5.73 -19.30 3.39
C GLY A 279 4.26 -19.38 3.79
N SER A 280 3.32 -18.92 2.94
CA SER A 280 1.89 -18.87 3.25
C SER A 280 1.03 -18.84 1.99
N ASN A 281 -0.15 -19.45 2.09
CA ASN A 281 -1.22 -19.36 1.10
C ASN A 281 -2.16 -18.17 1.34
N ASP A 282 -2.01 -17.45 2.43
CA ASP A 282 -2.86 -16.35 2.81
C ASP A 282 -2.51 -15.09 2.03
N ILE A 283 -3.50 -14.46 1.39
CA ILE A 283 -3.28 -13.28 0.56
C ILE A 283 -2.72 -12.09 1.36
N TRP A 284 -3.10 -11.96 2.62
CA TRP A 284 -2.55 -10.89 3.47
C TRP A 284 -1.06 -11.08 3.78
N VAL A 285 -0.51 -12.31 3.60
CA VAL A 285 0.93 -12.59 3.72
C VAL A 285 1.60 -12.43 2.37
N TYR A 286 1.25 -13.28 1.37
CA TYR A 286 1.94 -13.25 0.07
C TYR A 286 1.68 -11.96 -0.72
N GLY A 287 0.55 -11.29 -0.50
CA GLY A 287 0.23 -9.98 -1.10
C GLY A 287 0.95 -8.79 -0.46
N GLY A 288 1.69 -9.01 0.66
CA GLY A 288 2.52 -8.00 1.32
C GLY A 288 1.82 -7.17 2.40
N PHE A 289 0.53 -7.41 2.70
CA PHE A 289 -0.20 -6.60 3.69
C PHE A 289 0.33 -6.81 5.11
N GLN A 290 0.58 -8.05 5.53
CA GLN A 290 1.12 -8.32 6.87
C GLN A 290 2.49 -7.64 7.07
N ALA A 291 3.38 -7.75 6.09
CA ALA A 291 4.68 -7.08 6.13
C ALA A 291 4.54 -5.55 6.14
N LYS A 292 3.53 -5.00 5.44
CA LYS A 292 3.23 -3.56 5.46
C LYS A 292 2.74 -3.10 6.84
N HIS A 293 1.91 -3.87 7.52
CA HIS A 293 1.54 -3.61 8.91
C HIS A 293 2.74 -3.70 9.86
N ARG A 294 3.61 -4.71 9.67
CA ARG A 294 4.82 -4.87 10.46
C ARG A 294 5.72 -3.64 10.35
N GLU A 295 5.96 -3.16 9.12
CA GLU A 295 6.75 -1.94 8.87
C GLU A 295 6.21 -0.73 9.66
N PHE A 296 4.89 -0.50 9.64
CA PHE A 296 4.27 0.59 10.38
C PHE A 296 4.37 0.42 11.91
N LEU A 297 4.07 -0.77 12.41
CA LEU A 297 4.10 -1.04 13.84
C LEU A 297 5.51 -0.95 14.43
N ASP A 298 6.52 -1.39 13.68
CA ASP A 298 7.91 -1.26 14.09
C ASP A 298 8.36 0.21 14.04
N ALA A 299 7.91 0.98 13.05
CA ALA A 299 8.10 2.43 12.98
C ALA A 299 7.48 3.14 14.20
N VAL A 300 6.25 2.78 14.60
CA VAL A 300 5.59 3.30 15.82
C VAL A 300 6.40 2.99 17.08
N LYS A 301 6.95 1.77 17.20
CA LYS A 301 7.79 1.39 18.35
C LYS A 301 9.12 2.14 18.44
N THR A 302 9.71 2.42 17.28
CA THR A 302 11.06 3.02 17.19
C THR A 302 11.03 4.54 17.05
N GLY A 303 9.87 5.15 16.78
CA GLY A 303 9.75 6.57 16.53
C GLY A 303 10.29 7.00 15.16
N THR A 304 10.36 6.09 14.17
CA THR A 304 10.85 6.36 12.82
C THR A 304 9.72 6.42 11.80
N GLN A 305 9.99 6.93 10.59
CA GLN A 305 9.00 6.92 9.51
C GLN A 305 9.18 5.68 8.62
N PRO A 306 8.10 4.99 8.24
CA PRO A 306 8.16 3.88 7.29
C PRO A 306 8.35 4.38 5.85
N GLY A 307 8.71 3.46 4.93
CA GLY A 307 9.07 3.80 3.56
C GLY A 307 7.95 4.38 2.69
N SER A 308 6.68 4.09 3.00
CA SER A 308 5.52 4.71 2.34
C SER A 308 4.75 5.65 3.28
N ASN A 309 5.49 6.49 4.02
CA ASN A 309 4.91 7.57 4.83
C ASN A 309 4.21 8.61 3.96
N PHE A 310 3.50 9.54 4.59
CA PHE A 310 2.72 10.53 3.86
C PHE A 310 3.56 11.44 2.98
N SER A 311 4.76 11.81 3.38
CA SER A 311 5.66 12.65 2.56
C SER A 311 6.12 11.93 1.28
N ASP A 312 6.39 10.62 1.35
CA ASP A 312 6.69 9.82 0.15
C ASP A 312 5.43 9.61 -0.72
N ALA A 313 4.29 9.34 -0.10
CA ALA A 313 3.03 9.10 -0.82
C ALA A 313 2.51 10.33 -1.60
N VAL A 314 2.83 11.56 -1.14
CA VAL A 314 2.58 12.80 -1.92
C VAL A 314 3.21 12.70 -3.30
N LYS A 315 4.45 12.22 -3.41
CA LYS A 315 5.15 12.09 -4.70
C LYS A 315 4.42 11.11 -5.64
N THR A 316 3.86 10.01 -5.10
CA THR A 316 3.04 9.09 -5.88
C THR A 316 1.76 9.77 -6.41
N MET A 317 1.07 10.55 -5.57
CA MET A 317 -0.12 11.30 -5.97
C MET A 317 0.20 12.36 -7.03
N GLN A 318 1.33 13.05 -6.92
CA GLN A 318 1.78 14.05 -7.89
C GLN A 318 2.05 13.42 -9.25
N VAL A 319 2.79 12.32 -9.29
CA VAL A 319 3.08 11.58 -10.54
C VAL A 319 1.78 11.08 -11.19
N ALA A 320 0.82 10.57 -10.42
CA ALA A 320 -0.48 10.15 -10.95
C ALA A 320 -1.26 11.33 -11.58
N GLU A 321 -1.27 12.51 -10.95
CA GLU A 321 -1.89 13.70 -11.52
C GLU A 321 -1.15 14.21 -12.75
N GLU A 322 0.18 14.14 -12.78
CA GLU A 322 0.98 14.56 -13.93
C GLU A 322 0.73 13.66 -15.15
N ILE A 323 0.62 12.34 -14.97
CA ILE A 323 0.24 11.40 -16.03
C ILE A 323 -1.12 11.78 -16.64
N LEU A 324 -2.09 12.19 -15.81
CA LEU A 324 -3.39 12.66 -16.29
C LEU A 324 -3.30 14.03 -17.01
N ALA A 325 -2.51 14.96 -16.47
CA ALA A 325 -2.38 16.32 -17.00
C ALA A 325 -1.68 16.35 -18.37
N MET A 326 -0.63 15.56 -18.56
CA MET A 326 0.12 15.50 -19.82
C MET A 326 -0.77 15.13 -21.01
N SER A 327 -1.74 14.22 -20.83
CA SER A 327 -2.68 13.85 -21.89
C SER A 327 -3.64 14.99 -22.30
N LEU A 328 -3.89 15.94 -21.41
CA LEU A 328 -4.71 17.13 -21.69
C LEU A 328 -3.91 18.21 -22.45
N LEU A 329 -2.61 18.31 -22.15
CA LEU A 329 -1.72 19.31 -22.79
C LEU A 329 -1.39 18.93 -24.24
N GLU A 330 -1.37 17.65 -24.57
CA GLU A 330 -1.09 17.18 -25.94
C GLU A 330 -2.27 17.36 -26.92
N GLY A 331 -3.41 17.89 -26.47
CA GLY A 331 -4.54 18.31 -27.33
C GLY A 331 -5.21 17.19 -28.14
N ARG A 332 -5.20 15.96 -27.65
CA ARG A 332 -5.73 14.75 -28.31
C ARG A 332 -6.97 14.17 -27.65
#